data_8b605429038d3971d1d671d6214fc595
#
_entry.id   8b605429038d3971d1d671d6214fc595
#
_cell.length_a   1.000
_cell.length_b   1.000
_cell.length_c   1.000
_cell.angle_alpha   90.00
_cell.angle_beta   90.00
_cell.angle_gamma   90.00
#
_symmetry.space_group_name_H-M   'P 1'
#
loop_
_entity.id
_entity.type
_entity.pdbx_description
1 polymer ?
#
loop_
_entity_poly.entity_id
_entity_poly.type
_entity_poly.pdbx_seq_one_letter_code
_entity_poly.pdbx_strand_id
1 'polypeptide(L)'
;MCPGDLLAGRYQLERVLGIGGMGVVYRARDLLHEQFGEPRSSVALKVLGECFSECPDAHVLLYSEFSLTRSLLHPGVVRMFGFDVDTRRQLAFFTMELMHGMTLDRLLLERPAGFGWHEWQPMALQLLDALAYAHGQGVLHGDVKPGNVMVGEAGIRLFDFGLGQSQAMTGLPGMDRHRISAWTPAYVAPELLEGAELSASADVYGAACVLYQMAQGRRPGERNPTHVLNRPRQLPRHCWPALRTALAMDPAQRTITVAEVREALAGRSWRWLA
;
A
#
# COMPACT_ATOMS: atom_id res chain seq x y z
N MET A 1 10.77 -1.87 22.10
CA MET A 1 9.83 -0.93 22.78
C MET A 1 8.58 -1.67 23.20
N CYS A 2 7.99 -1.30 24.35
CA CYS A 2 6.83 -1.97 24.94
C CYS A 2 5.64 -1.02 25.08
N PRO A 3 4.41 -1.56 25.17
CA PRO A 3 3.25 -0.79 25.61
C PRO A 3 3.51 -0.10 26.94
N GLY A 4 3.11 1.16 27.06
CA GLY A 4 3.39 2.02 28.20
C GLY A 4 4.61 2.94 28.04
N ASP A 5 5.51 2.64 27.11
CA ASP A 5 6.66 3.51 26.80
C ASP A 5 6.19 4.88 26.31
N LEU A 6 6.92 5.91 26.73
CA LEU A 6 6.73 7.29 26.28
C LEU A 6 7.82 7.64 25.26
N LEU A 7 7.41 8.08 24.07
CA LEU A 7 8.30 8.47 22.99
C LEU A 7 8.29 9.99 22.81
N ALA A 8 9.48 10.58 22.68
CA ALA A 8 9.70 12.03 22.57
C ALA A 8 8.96 12.87 23.65
N GLY A 9 8.66 12.28 24.83
CA GLY A 9 7.91 12.95 25.89
C GLY A 9 6.45 13.26 25.56
N ARG A 10 5.92 12.77 24.43
CA ARG A 10 4.61 13.12 23.89
C ARG A 10 3.73 11.93 23.57
N TYR A 11 4.27 10.87 22.98
CA TYR A 11 3.48 9.76 22.48
C TYR A 11 3.58 8.55 23.40
N GLN A 12 2.49 8.20 24.05
CA GLN A 12 2.40 7.02 24.91
C GLN A 12 1.97 5.82 24.07
N LEU A 13 2.84 4.82 23.95
CA LEU A 13 2.55 3.60 23.20
C LEU A 13 1.52 2.73 23.94
N GLU A 14 0.46 2.31 23.26
CA GLU A 14 -0.60 1.49 23.86
C GLU A 14 -0.49 0.02 23.49
N ARG A 15 -0.42 -0.27 22.20
CA ARG A 15 -0.30 -1.65 21.68
C ARG A 15 0.28 -1.68 20.29
N VAL A 16 0.85 -2.80 19.91
CA VAL A 16 1.28 -3.06 18.54
C VAL A 16 0.05 -3.21 17.64
N LEU A 17 0.06 -2.53 16.49
CA LEU A 17 -0.92 -2.67 15.42
C LEU A 17 -0.44 -3.63 14.33
N GLY A 18 0.87 -3.59 14.04
CA GLY A 18 1.49 -4.44 13.03
C GLY A 18 3.00 -4.45 13.14
N ILE A 19 3.58 -5.55 12.66
CA ILE A 19 5.04 -5.72 12.51
C ILE A 19 5.27 -6.00 11.04
N GLY A 20 6.07 -5.17 10.39
CA GLY A 20 6.43 -5.30 8.98
C GLY A 20 7.94 -5.45 8.79
N GLY A 21 8.34 -5.68 7.54
CA GLY A 21 9.76 -5.85 7.20
C GLY A 21 10.65 -4.65 7.55
N MET A 22 10.08 -3.43 7.57
CA MET A 22 10.82 -2.19 7.83
C MET A 22 10.62 -1.65 9.25
N GLY A 23 9.67 -2.18 10.02
CA GLY A 23 9.44 -1.65 11.35
C GLY A 23 8.18 -2.11 12.05
N VAL A 24 7.89 -1.46 13.17
CA VAL A 24 6.73 -1.75 14.02
C VAL A 24 5.82 -0.54 14.04
N VAL A 25 4.52 -0.79 13.88
CA VAL A 25 3.48 0.22 14.00
C VAL A 25 2.76 0.02 15.32
N TYR A 26 2.69 1.08 16.11
CA TYR A 26 1.99 1.13 17.39
C TYR A 26 0.73 1.99 17.31
N ARG A 27 -0.30 1.64 18.04
CA ARG A 27 -1.27 2.61 18.49
C ARG A 27 -0.63 3.43 19.61
N ALA A 28 -0.71 4.75 19.53
CA ALA A 28 -0.20 5.64 20.55
C ALA A 28 -1.21 6.74 20.87
N ARG A 29 -1.20 7.24 22.12
CA ARG A 29 -1.90 8.46 22.51
C ARG A 29 -0.96 9.64 22.37
N ASP A 30 -1.42 10.68 21.72
CA ASP A 30 -0.76 11.98 21.69
C ASP A 30 -1.18 12.76 22.95
N LEU A 31 -0.34 12.74 23.98
CA LEU A 31 -0.63 13.36 25.26
C LEU A 31 -0.77 14.89 25.16
N LEU A 32 -0.14 15.51 24.17
CA LEU A 32 -0.31 16.94 23.93
C LEU A 32 -1.73 17.25 23.45
N HIS A 33 -2.22 16.52 22.46
CA HIS A 33 -3.59 16.68 21.97
C HIS A 33 -4.63 16.33 23.04
N GLU A 34 -4.37 15.29 23.84
CA GLU A 34 -5.22 14.92 24.98
C GLU A 34 -5.30 16.05 26.02
N GLN A 35 -4.17 16.67 26.34
CA GLN A 35 -4.09 17.78 27.29
C GLN A 35 -4.93 19.01 26.86
N PHE A 36 -5.02 19.24 25.54
CA PHE A 36 -5.85 20.30 24.95
C PHE A 36 -7.31 19.85 24.68
N GLY A 37 -7.69 18.66 25.12
CA GLY A 37 -9.08 18.17 25.04
C GLY A 37 -9.50 17.75 23.64
N GLU A 38 -8.57 17.44 22.76
CA GLU A 38 -8.90 16.91 21.43
C GLU A 38 -9.54 15.52 21.54
N PRO A 39 -10.76 15.30 20.99
CA PRO A 39 -11.48 14.04 21.15
C PRO A 39 -10.82 12.86 20.41
N ARG A 40 -9.87 13.11 19.51
CA ARG A 40 -9.13 12.10 18.75
C ARG A 40 -7.63 12.26 18.95
N SER A 41 -7.17 11.98 20.17
CA SER A 41 -5.75 12.01 20.54
C SER A 41 -4.98 10.74 20.17
N SER A 42 -5.63 9.70 19.67
CA SER A 42 -4.96 8.46 19.24
C SER A 42 -4.43 8.56 17.82
N VAL A 43 -3.19 8.09 17.61
CA VAL A 43 -2.49 8.04 16.33
C VAL A 43 -1.92 6.65 16.09
N ALA A 44 -1.61 6.33 14.84
CA ALA A 44 -0.70 5.25 14.51
C ALA A 44 0.72 5.82 14.43
N LEU A 45 1.69 5.12 15.01
CA LEU A 45 3.08 5.56 15.12
C LEU A 45 3.99 4.45 14.60
N LYS A 46 4.74 4.71 13.52
CA LYS A 46 5.69 3.76 12.91
C LYS A 46 7.11 4.11 13.33
N VAL A 47 7.81 3.09 13.82
CA VAL A 47 9.24 3.16 14.13
C VAL A 47 9.97 2.10 13.33
N LEU A 48 11.26 2.32 13.09
CA LEU A 48 12.13 1.31 12.48
C LEU A 48 12.27 0.08 13.40
N GLY A 49 12.33 -1.10 12.79
CA GLY A 49 12.65 -2.33 13.50
C GLY A 49 14.10 -2.36 13.97
N GLU A 50 14.39 -3.14 15.02
CA GLU A 50 15.73 -3.28 15.58
C GLU A 50 16.75 -3.77 14.54
N CYS A 51 16.32 -4.58 13.56
CA CYS A 51 17.17 -5.04 12.45
C CYS A 51 17.73 -3.91 11.58
N PHE A 52 17.11 -2.73 11.62
CA PHE A 52 17.54 -1.55 10.86
C PHE A 52 18.34 -0.54 11.70
N SER A 53 18.46 -0.74 13.02
CA SER A 53 19.21 0.15 13.90
C SER A 53 20.71 0.24 13.52
N GLU A 54 21.26 -0.80 12.91
CA GLU A 54 22.65 -0.86 12.43
C GLU A 54 22.81 -0.38 10.97
N CYS A 55 21.69 -0.09 10.26
CA CYS A 55 21.76 0.42 8.91
C CYS A 55 21.92 1.95 8.92
N PRO A 56 23.02 2.51 8.43
CA PRO A 56 23.28 3.95 8.48
C PRO A 56 22.17 4.79 7.81
N ASP A 57 21.54 4.23 6.77
CA ASP A 57 20.54 4.91 5.95
C ASP A 57 19.09 4.64 6.40
N ALA A 58 18.89 3.91 7.50
CA ALA A 58 17.56 3.51 7.96
C ALA A 58 16.64 4.69 8.24
N HIS A 59 17.18 5.78 8.82
CA HIS A 59 16.42 7.01 9.07
C HIS A 59 15.99 7.70 7.78
N VAL A 60 16.84 7.63 6.75
CA VAL A 60 16.56 8.19 5.43
C VAL A 60 15.42 7.43 4.77
N LEU A 61 15.39 6.10 4.89
CA LEU A 61 14.32 5.26 4.38
C LEU A 61 12.97 5.58 5.04
N LEU A 62 12.96 5.70 6.37
CA LEU A 62 11.75 6.05 7.12
C LEU A 62 11.26 7.46 6.76
N TYR A 63 12.18 8.42 6.62
CA TYR A 63 11.85 9.77 6.19
C TYR A 63 11.35 9.81 4.74
N SER A 64 11.92 9.00 3.84
CA SER A 64 11.47 8.90 2.46
C SER A 64 10.02 8.42 2.38
N GLU A 65 9.67 7.33 3.08
CA GLU A 65 8.30 6.84 3.17
C GLU A 65 7.33 7.92 3.68
N PHE A 66 7.69 8.57 4.78
CA PHE A 66 6.92 9.66 5.35
C PHE A 66 6.72 10.80 4.36
N SER A 67 7.79 11.27 3.73
CA SER A 67 7.79 12.42 2.83
C SER A 67 6.98 12.16 1.56
N LEU A 68 7.14 10.96 0.96
CA LEU A 68 6.35 10.52 -0.18
C LEU A 68 4.85 10.51 0.15
N THR A 69 4.48 9.82 1.22
CA THR A 69 3.07 9.66 1.59
C THR A 69 2.46 10.98 2.03
N ARG A 70 3.21 11.84 2.75
CA ARG A 70 2.75 13.17 3.18
C ARG A 70 2.38 14.09 2.01
N SER A 71 3.03 13.93 0.86
CA SER A 71 2.71 14.73 -0.34
C SER A 71 1.36 14.37 -0.96
N LEU A 72 0.79 13.22 -0.60
CA LEU A 72 -0.46 12.70 -1.15
C LEU A 72 -1.65 13.09 -0.26
N LEU A 73 -2.50 13.98 -0.78
CA LEU A 73 -3.72 14.43 -0.10
C LEU A 73 -4.95 13.84 -0.80
N HIS A 74 -5.29 12.59 -0.47
CA HIS A 74 -6.39 11.86 -1.10
C HIS A 74 -7.16 11.05 -0.05
N PRO A 75 -8.51 11.00 -0.12
CA PRO A 75 -9.31 10.25 0.86
C PRO A 75 -9.01 8.74 0.90
N GLY A 76 -8.50 8.15 -0.18
CA GLY A 76 -8.08 6.75 -0.26
C GLY A 76 -6.61 6.50 0.10
N VAL A 77 -5.86 7.51 0.57
CA VAL A 77 -4.47 7.39 1.03
C VAL A 77 -4.40 7.73 2.52
N VAL A 78 -3.59 7.00 3.28
CA VAL A 78 -3.35 7.27 4.70
C VAL A 78 -2.79 8.69 4.89
N ARG A 79 -3.32 9.41 5.88
CA ARG A 79 -2.87 10.78 6.19
C ARG A 79 -1.68 10.74 7.15
N MET A 80 -0.56 11.36 6.76
CA MET A 80 0.61 11.57 7.61
C MET A 80 0.44 12.84 8.46
N PHE A 81 0.92 12.78 9.72
CA PHE A 81 0.87 13.94 10.62
C PHE A 81 2.24 14.57 10.83
N GLY A 82 3.22 13.83 11.34
CA GLY A 82 4.54 14.36 11.64
C GLY A 82 5.64 13.31 11.65
N PHE A 83 6.86 13.77 11.37
CA PHE A 83 8.08 12.99 11.54
C PHE A 83 8.88 13.61 12.67
N ASP A 84 9.43 12.79 13.57
CA ASP A 84 10.17 13.25 14.73
C ASP A 84 11.27 12.25 15.13
N VAL A 85 12.15 12.67 16.04
CA VAL A 85 13.25 11.85 16.58
C VAL A 85 13.22 11.92 18.11
N ASP A 86 13.09 10.77 18.75
CA ASP A 86 13.36 10.67 20.19
C ASP A 86 14.88 10.74 20.41
N THR A 87 15.35 11.90 20.84
CA THR A 87 16.79 12.17 21.02
C THR A 87 17.40 11.37 22.16
N ARG A 88 16.61 10.94 23.16
CA ARG A 88 17.08 10.10 24.27
C ARG A 88 17.32 8.67 23.83
N ARG A 89 16.45 8.16 22.95
CA ARG A 89 16.50 6.79 22.42
C ARG A 89 17.23 6.71 21.07
N GLN A 90 17.58 7.84 20.48
CA GLN A 90 18.14 7.95 19.12
C GLN A 90 17.25 7.21 18.09
N LEU A 91 15.95 7.43 18.17
CA LEU A 91 14.96 6.69 17.42
C LEU A 91 14.08 7.63 16.60
N ALA A 92 14.15 7.50 15.28
CA ALA A 92 13.25 8.20 14.37
C ALA A 92 11.91 7.47 14.26
N PHE A 93 10.84 8.26 14.14
CA PHE A 93 9.49 7.76 13.97
C PHE A 93 8.62 8.76 13.20
N PHE A 94 7.51 8.28 12.69
CA PHE A 94 6.47 9.17 12.20
C PHE A 94 5.10 8.78 12.73
N THR A 95 4.20 9.76 12.70
CA THR A 95 2.81 9.58 13.10
C THR A 95 1.88 9.76 11.92
N MET A 96 0.81 8.97 11.91
CA MET A 96 -0.22 8.98 10.88
C MET A 96 -1.60 8.74 11.48
N GLU A 97 -2.64 8.90 10.69
CA GLU A 97 -4.00 8.62 11.11
C GLU A 97 -4.14 7.18 11.62
N LEU A 98 -4.83 7.03 12.74
CA LEU A 98 -5.22 5.72 13.24
C LEU A 98 -6.42 5.23 12.43
N MET A 99 -6.16 4.32 11.50
CA MET A 99 -7.20 3.73 10.67
C MET A 99 -8.00 2.68 11.47
N HIS A 100 -9.33 2.72 11.30
CA HIS A 100 -10.25 1.74 11.88
C HIS A 100 -10.72 0.79 10.78
N GLY A 101 -10.68 -0.51 11.06
CA GLY A 101 -11.07 -1.54 10.11
C GLY A 101 -10.12 -2.73 10.12
N MET A 102 -10.09 -3.44 9.03
CA MET A 102 -9.27 -4.64 8.83
C MET A 102 -8.46 -4.50 7.54
N THR A 103 -7.24 -5.02 7.52
CA THR A 103 -6.46 -5.09 6.28
C THR A 103 -7.11 -6.08 5.31
N LEU A 104 -7.02 -5.79 4.02
CA LEU A 104 -7.69 -6.58 2.99
C LEU A 104 -7.19 -8.03 2.94
N ASP A 105 -5.93 -8.30 3.31
CA ASP A 105 -5.41 -9.66 3.42
C ASP A 105 -6.14 -10.47 4.50
N ARG A 106 -6.40 -9.89 5.66
CA ARG A 106 -7.18 -10.52 6.74
C ARG A 106 -8.63 -10.73 6.31
N LEU A 107 -9.21 -9.72 5.66
CA LEU A 107 -10.58 -9.83 5.16
C LEU A 107 -10.72 -10.92 4.09
N LEU A 108 -9.70 -11.11 3.24
CA LEU A 108 -9.66 -12.19 2.25
C LEU A 108 -9.56 -13.59 2.88
N LEU A 109 -8.93 -13.73 4.06
CA LEU A 109 -8.93 -15.00 4.80
C LEU A 109 -10.35 -15.40 5.25
N GLU A 110 -11.20 -14.41 5.57
CA GLU A 110 -12.60 -14.63 5.92
C GLU A 110 -13.49 -14.84 4.69
N ARG A 111 -12.99 -14.58 3.49
CA ARG A 111 -13.70 -14.62 2.21
C ARG A 111 -13.00 -15.53 1.17
N PRO A 112 -12.90 -16.84 1.43
CA PRO A 112 -12.14 -17.76 0.56
C PRO A 112 -12.74 -17.91 -0.86
N ALA A 113 -14.00 -17.52 -1.07
CA ALA A 113 -14.64 -17.47 -2.38
C ALA A 113 -14.48 -16.11 -3.10
N GLY A 114 -13.83 -15.12 -2.44
CA GLY A 114 -13.76 -13.74 -2.90
C GLY A 114 -15.04 -12.96 -2.60
N PHE A 115 -15.10 -11.75 -3.13
CA PHE A 115 -16.21 -10.82 -2.95
C PHE A 115 -17.18 -10.88 -4.14
N GLY A 116 -18.46 -10.71 -3.87
CA GLY A 116 -19.46 -10.47 -4.91
C GLY A 116 -19.24 -9.11 -5.61
N TRP A 117 -19.76 -8.96 -6.83
CA TRP A 117 -19.57 -7.75 -7.64
C TRP A 117 -19.92 -6.45 -6.91
N HIS A 118 -21.04 -6.44 -6.19
CA HIS A 118 -21.53 -5.25 -5.48
C HIS A 118 -20.62 -4.81 -4.32
N GLU A 119 -19.93 -5.74 -3.67
CA GLU A 119 -18.93 -5.43 -2.64
C GLU A 119 -17.57 -5.11 -3.26
N TRP A 120 -17.20 -5.87 -4.29
CA TRP A 120 -15.91 -5.81 -4.98
C TRP A 120 -15.70 -4.48 -5.71
N GLN A 121 -16.69 -4.07 -6.53
CA GLN A 121 -16.54 -2.91 -7.41
C GLN A 121 -16.26 -1.59 -6.67
N PRO A 122 -16.99 -1.21 -5.61
CA PRO A 122 -16.69 0.01 -4.87
C PRO A 122 -15.28 0.02 -4.28
N MET A 123 -14.82 -1.09 -3.71
CA MET A 123 -13.47 -1.21 -3.15
C MET A 123 -12.41 -1.13 -4.25
N ALA A 124 -12.62 -1.81 -5.37
CA ALA A 124 -11.73 -1.79 -6.52
C ALA A 124 -11.57 -0.37 -7.10
N LEU A 125 -12.68 0.34 -7.27
CA LEU A 125 -12.67 1.71 -7.79
C LEU A 125 -11.94 2.67 -6.84
N GLN A 126 -12.14 2.55 -5.53
CA GLN A 126 -11.44 3.38 -4.53
C GLN A 126 -9.93 3.10 -4.50
N LEU A 127 -9.52 1.82 -4.58
CA LEU A 127 -8.10 1.45 -4.65
C LEU A 127 -7.43 2.04 -5.89
N LEU A 128 -8.06 1.87 -7.05
CA LEU A 128 -7.54 2.39 -8.30
C LEU A 128 -7.55 3.93 -8.34
N ASP A 129 -8.52 4.58 -7.71
CA ASP A 129 -8.59 6.03 -7.59
C ASP A 129 -7.43 6.59 -6.78
N ALA A 130 -7.15 5.99 -5.61
CA ALA A 130 -6.03 6.36 -4.76
C ALA A 130 -4.68 6.17 -5.48
N LEU A 131 -4.51 5.05 -6.18
CA LEU A 131 -3.27 4.75 -6.90
C LEU A 131 -3.11 5.64 -8.15
N ALA A 132 -4.19 5.89 -8.91
CA ALA A 132 -4.17 6.82 -10.04
C ALA A 132 -3.83 8.25 -9.61
N TYR A 133 -4.35 8.69 -8.47
CA TYR A 133 -3.99 9.97 -7.88
C TYR A 133 -2.50 10.03 -7.53
N ALA A 134 -1.94 9.00 -6.86
CA ALA A 134 -0.52 8.95 -6.55
C ALA A 134 0.35 9.02 -7.81
N HIS A 135 0.01 8.25 -8.85
CA HIS A 135 0.70 8.29 -10.14
C HIS A 135 0.60 9.68 -10.80
N GLY A 136 -0.55 10.35 -10.71
CA GLY A 136 -0.74 11.72 -11.21
C GLY A 136 0.14 12.75 -10.46
N GLN A 137 0.55 12.47 -9.23
CA GLN A 137 1.51 13.26 -8.46
C GLN A 137 2.97 12.81 -8.68
N GLY A 138 3.21 11.88 -9.61
CA GLY A 138 4.54 11.33 -9.88
C GLY A 138 5.06 10.41 -8.77
N VAL A 139 4.18 9.87 -7.92
CA VAL A 139 4.52 8.95 -6.83
C VAL A 139 4.10 7.53 -7.21
N LEU A 140 5.04 6.61 -7.16
CA LEU A 140 4.83 5.17 -7.31
C LEU A 140 4.76 4.51 -5.94
N HIS A 141 3.91 3.49 -5.79
CA HIS A 141 3.75 2.78 -4.51
C HIS A 141 4.83 1.72 -4.29
N GLY A 142 5.09 0.87 -5.27
CA GLY A 142 6.14 -0.14 -5.27
C GLY A 142 5.85 -1.42 -4.49
N ASP A 143 4.77 -1.48 -3.69
CA ASP A 143 4.38 -2.68 -2.91
C ASP A 143 2.85 -2.78 -2.76
N VAL A 144 2.13 -2.71 -3.89
CA VAL A 144 0.66 -2.83 -3.89
C VAL A 144 0.27 -4.27 -3.59
N LYS A 145 -0.29 -4.49 -2.39
CA LYS A 145 -0.73 -5.82 -1.92
C LYS A 145 -1.91 -5.67 -0.93
N PRO A 146 -2.67 -6.74 -0.66
CA PRO A 146 -3.81 -6.67 0.26
C PRO A 146 -3.44 -6.24 1.69
N GLY A 147 -2.23 -6.58 2.15
CA GLY A 147 -1.73 -6.17 3.47
C GLY A 147 -1.50 -4.66 3.61
N ASN A 148 -1.40 -3.92 2.49
CA ASN A 148 -1.20 -2.48 2.45
C ASN A 148 -2.51 -1.71 2.11
N VAL A 149 -3.66 -2.40 2.16
CA VAL A 149 -4.99 -1.82 1.96
C VAL A 149 -5.83 -2.03 3.22
N MET A 150 -6.20 -0.95 3.90
CA MET A 150 -7.14 -0.98 5.01
C MET A 150 -8.57 -0.84 4.47
N VAL A 151 -9.49 -1.66 4.96
CA VAL A 151 -10.92 -1.60 4.66
C VAL A 151 -11.66 -1.25 5.94
N GLY A 152 -12.40 -0.16 5.92
CA GLY A 152 -13.18 0.34 7.05
C GLY A 152 -14.49 0.96 6.61
N GLU A 153 -15.26 1.48 7.57
CA GLU A 153 -16.57 2.12 7.30
C GLU A 153 -16.46 3.34 6.36
N ALA A 154 -15.35 4.07 6.42
CA ALA A 154 -15.08 5.22 5.56
C ALA A 154 -14.56 4.83 4.16
N GLY A 155 -14.57 3.54 3.81
CA GLY A 155 -14.01 3.02 2.58
C GLY A 155 -12.60 2.45 2.76
N ILE A 156 -11.83 2.41 1.66
CA ILE A 156 -10.46 1.88 1.69
C ILE A 156 -9.43 2.99 1.94
N ARG A 157 -8.29 2.58 2.49
CA ARG A 157 -7.07 3.41 2.61
C ARG A 157 -5.87 2.60 2.15
N LEU A 158 -5.12 3.16 1.21
CA LEU A 158 -3.83 2.66 0.77
C LEU A 158 -2.74 3.25 1.68
N PHE A 159 -1.81 2.43 2.15
CA PHE A 159 -0.72 2.83 3.05
C PHE A 159 0.55 2.06 2.77
N ASP A 160 1.66 2.44 3.42
CA ASP A 160 2.98 1.81 3.31
C ASP A 160 3.64 2.00 1.92
N PHE A 161 3.96 3.27 1.62
CA PHE A 161 4.75 3.66 0.43
C PHE A 161 6.26 3.48 0.66
N GLY A 162 6.67 2.61 1.59
CA GLY A 162 8.07 2.43 1.99
C GLY A 162 9.01 1.96 0.87
N LEU A 163 8.47 1.29 -0.15
CA LEU A 163 9.20 0.93 -1.38
C LEU A 163 8.92 1.89 -2.54
N GLY A 164 8.15 2.94 -2.29
CA GLY A 164 7.75 3.92 -3.29
C GLY A 164 8.91 4.77 -3.83
N GLN A 165 8.64 5.43 -4.93
CA GLN A 165 9.54 6.41 -5.57
C GLN A 165 8.74 7.64 -5.97
N SER A 166 9.44 8.80 -5.99
CA SER A 166 8.92 10.01 -6.60
C SER A 166 9.94 10.56 -7.58
N GLN A 167 9.46 11.00 -8.74
CA GLN A 167 10.28 11.70 -9.73
C GLN A 167 10.79 13.05 -9.21
N ALA A 168 10.12 13.64 -8.23
CA ALA A 168 10.49 14.92 -7.62
C ALA A 168 11.57 14.82 -6.53
N MET A 169 11.82 13.62 -5.98
CA MET A 169 12.76 13.40 -4.88
C MET A 169 14.09 12.80 -5.36
N THR A 170 14.76 13.46 -6.27
CA THR A 170 16.00 12.98 -6.91
C THR A 170 17.27 13.06 -6.02
N GLY A 171 17.18 13.47 -4.76
CA GLY A 171 18.32 13.66 -3.85
C GLY A 171 18.44 12.67 -2.70
N LEU A 172 17.48 11.78 -2.53
CA LEU A 172 17.58 10.74 -1.49
C LEU A 172 18.34 9.53 -2.04
N PRO A 173 19.21 8.89 -1.23
CA PRO A 173 19.90 7.68 -1.65
C PRO A 173 18.90 6.68 -2.19
N GLY A 174 19.10 6.24 -3.43
CA GLY A 174 18.28 5.16 -4.02
C GLY A 174 18.40 3.94 -3.13
N MET A 175 17.25 3.42 -2.69
CA MET A 175 17.21 2.22 -1.89
C MET A 175 17.75 1.07 -2.74
N ASP A 176 18.81 0.40 -2.31
CA ASP A 176 19.21 -0.88 -2.88
C ASP A 176 18.15 -1.92 -2.48
N ARG A 177 17.11 -2.01 -3.31
CA ARG A 177 15.94 -2.87 -3.09
C ARG A 177 16.30 -4.35 -3.04
N HIS A 178 17.44 -4.74 -3.62
CA HIS A 178 17.96 -6.09 -3.57
C HIS A 178 18.43 -6.48 -2.17
N ARG A 179 18.82 -5.51 -1.34
CA ARG A 179 19.22 -5.74 0.06
C ARG A 179 18.04 -5.86 1.01
N ILE A 180 16.85 -5.36 0.63
CA ILE A 180 15.67 -5.45 1.46
C ILE A 180 14.81 -6.57 0.90
N SER A 181 14.89 -7.74 1.53
CA SER A 181 13.99 -8.89 1.29
C SER A 181 12.54 -8.58 1.71
N ALA A 182 12.08 -7.34 1.46
CA ALA A 182 10.82 -6.81 1.96
C ALA A 182 9.64 -7.07 1.02
N TRP A 183 9.89 -7.54 -0.21
CA TRP A 183 8.81 -7.81 -1.14
C TRP A 183 8.05 -9.08 -0.79
N THR A 184 6.74 -9.03 -0.93
CA THR A 184 5.90 -10.23 -0.94
C THR A 184 5.85 -10.76 -2.38
N PRO A 185 6.64 -11.79 -2.75
CA PRO A 185 6.87 -12.19 -4.15
C PRO A 185 5.58 -12.41 -4.96
N ALA A 186 4.49 -12.65 -4.25
CA ALA A 186 3.20 -13.01 -4.83
C ALA A 186 2.46 -11.87 -5.55
N TYR A 187 2.86 -10.60 -5.34
CA TYR A 187 2.22 -9.41 -5.93
C TYR A 187 3.21 -8.54 -6.68
N VAL A 188 4.49 -8.89 -6.62
CA VAL A 188 5.57 -8.16 -7.30
C VAL A 188 5.50 -8.44 -8.80
N ALA A 189 5.63 -7.39 -9.59
CA ALA A 189 5.71 -7.51 -11.03
C ALA A 189 6.98 -8.30 -11.41
N PRO A 190 6.90 -9.23 -12.39
CA PRO A 190 8.01 -10.13 -12.74
C PRO A 190 9.31 -9.39 -13.04
N GLU A 191 9.22 -8.28 -13.77
CA GLU A 191 10.36 -7.46 -14.15
C GLU A 191 11.13 -6.90 -12.95
N LEU A 192 10.44 -6.63 -11.82
CA LEU A 192 11.11 -6.17 -10.59
C LEU A 192 11.93 -7.28 -9.93
N LEU A 193 11.48 -8.54 -10.04
CA LEU A 193 12.25 -9.70 -9.56
C LEU A 193 13.50 -9.95 -10.43
N GLU A 194 13.49 -9.50 -11.69
CA GLU A 194 14.60 -9.55 -12.62
C GLU A 194 15.54 -8.33 -12.48
N GLY A 195 15.23 -7.40 -11.59
CA GLY A 195 16.08 -6.25 -11.30
C GLY A 195 15.75 -4.98 -12.08
N ALA A 196 14.59 -4.92 -12.75
CA ALA A 196 14.15 -3.69 -13.40
C ALA A 196 13.82 -2.58 -12.36
N GLU A 197 13.86 -1.34 -12.80
CA GLU A 197 13.44 -0.20 -11.99
C GLU A 197 11.92 -0.19 -11.78
N LEU A 198 11.50 0.40 -10.65
CA LEU A 198 10.08 0.58 -10.35
C LEU A 198 9.42 1.48 -11.39
N SER A 199 8.26 1.07 -11.86
CA SER A 199 7.47 1.79 -12.84
C SER A 199 5.98 1.81 -12.46
N ALA A 200 5.23 2.73 -13.05
CA ALA A 200 3.77 2.73 -12.91
C ALA A 200 3.14 1.42 -13.40
N SER A 201 3.76 0.77 -14.41
CA SER A 201 3.33 -0.52 -14.92
C SER A 201 3.46 -1.64 -13.87
N ALA A 202 4.48 -1.59 -13.00
CA ALA A 202 4.63 -2.55 -11.90
C ALA A 202 3.51 -2.40 -10.85
N ASP A 203 3.13 -1.18 -10.50
CA ASP A 203 1.99 -0.93 -9.63
C ASP A 203 0.66 -1.37 -10.25
N VAL A 204 0.49 -1.22 -11.57
CA VAL A 204 -0.68 -1.76 -12.30
C VAL A 204 -0.79 -3.27 -12.11
N TYR A 205 0.34 -4.00 -12.24
CA TYR A 205 0.36 -5.45 -12.01
C TYR A 205 -0.02 -5.82 -10.58
N GLY A 206 0.59 -5.18 -9.58
CA GLY A 206 0.27 -5.41 -8.17
C GLY A 206 -1.20 -5.16 -7.86
N ALA A 207 -1.74 -4.03 -8.33
CA ALA A 207 -3.16 -3.71 -8.19
C ALA A 207 -4.05 -4.75 -8.86
N ALA A 208 -3.70 -5.18 -10.08
CA ALA A 208 -4.45 -6.21 -10.80
C ALA A 208 -4.44 -7.57 -10.07
N CYS A 209 -3.32 -7.95 -9.44
CA CYS A 209 -3.24 -9.14 -8.59
C CYS A 209 -4.18 -9.04 -7.38
N VAL A 210 -4.22 -7.89 -6.71
CA VAL A 210 -5.14 -7.63 -5.60
C VAL A 210 -6.59 -7.74 -6.06
N LEU A 211 -6.95 -7.08 -7.16
CA LEU A 211 -8.30 -7.10 -7.73
C LEU A 211 -8.73 -8.50 -8.16
N TYR A 212 -7.85 -9.25 -8.77
CA TYR A 212 -8.12 -10.64 -9.14
C TYR A 212 -8.39 -11.50 -7.91
N GLN A 213 -7.53 -11.37 -6.88
CA GLN A 213 -7.71 -12.11 -5.63
C GLN A 213 -9.00 -11.74 -4.92
N MET A 214 -9.35 -10.47 -4.88
CA MET A 214 -10.64 -10.03 -4.32
C MET A 214 -11.83 -10.70 -5.02
N ALA A 215 -11.79 -10.85 -6.35
CA ALA A 215 -12.87 -11.47 -7.12
C ALA A 215 -12.88 -13.00 -7.05
N GLN A 216 -11.71 -13.63 -6.89
CA GLN A 216 -11.55 -15.09 -7.02
C GLN A 216 -11.32 -15.79 -5.68
N GLY A 217 -11.02 -15.04 -4.60
CA GLY A 217 -10.59 -15.57 -3.30
C GLY A 217 -9.15 -16.11 -3.28
N ARG A 218 -8.45 -16.10 -4.41
CA ARG A 218 -7.08 -16.61 -4.57
C ARG A 218 -6.30 -15.79 -5.57
N ARG A 219 -4.97 -15.80 -5.46
CA ARG A 219 -4.04 -15.07 -6.33
C ARG A 219 -3.99 -15.65 -7.75
N PRO A 220 -3.60 -14.82 -8.74
CA PRO A 220 -3.23 -15.32 -10.05
C PRO A 220 -2.13 -16.39 -9.93
N GLY A 221 -2.26 -17.49 -10.68
CA GLY A 221 -1.22 -18.54 -10.72
C GLY A 221 -1.08 -19.44 -9.49
N GLU A 222 -1.80 -19.19 -8.39
CA GLU A 222 -1.64 -19.94 -7.12
C GLU A 222 -1.84 -21.45 -7.24
N ARG A 223 -2.79 -21.90 -8.07
CA ARG A 223 -3.02 -23.34 -8.29
C ARG A 223 -2.23 -23.92 -9.45
N ASN A 224 -1.86 -23.13 -10.42
CA ASN A 224 -1.12 -23.56 -11.58
C ASN A 224 -0.39 -22.39 -12.26
N PRO A 225 0.93 -22.26 -12.09
CA PRO A 225 1.72 -21.16 -12.63
C PRO A 225 1.70 -21.06 -14.16
N THR A 226 1.42 -22.18 -14.85
CA THR A 226 1.45 -22.28 -16.32
C THR A 226 0.08 -22.10 -16.98
N HIS A 227 -0.99 -21.92 -16.21
CA HIS A 227 -2.34 -21.81 -16.76
C HIS A 227 -2.71 -20.41 -17.20
N VAL A 228 -3.40 -20.36 -18.34
CA VAL A 228 -4.15 -19.20 -18.81
C VAL A 228 -5.07 -18.71 -17.69
N LEU A 229 -4.94 -17.44 -17.31
CA LEU A 229 -5.81 -16.81 -16.32
C LEU A 229 -7.25 -16.80 -16.81
N ASN A 230 -8.13 -17.38 -16.01
CA ASN A 230 -9.56 -17.39 -16.29
C ASN A 230 -10.24 -16.18 -15.65
N ARG A 231 -11.25 -15.66 -16.33
CA ARG A 231 -12.07 -14.59 -15.76
C ARG A 231 -12.77 -15.09 -14.48
N PRO A 232 -12.62 -14.38 -13.35
CA PRO A 232 -13.40 -14.64 -12.13
C PRO A 232 -14.90 -14.61 -12.43
N ARG A 233 -15.66 -15.55 -11.86
CA ARG A 233 -17.12 -15.66 -12.15
C ARG A 233 -17.89 -14.41 -11.73
N GLN A 234 -17.48 -13.78 -10.63
CA GLN A 234 -18.08 -12.57 -10.09
C GLN A 234 -17.79 -11.32 -10.94
N LEU A 235 -16.75 -11.36 -11.78
CA LEU A 235 -16.35 -10.20 -12.58
C LEU A 235 -17.20 -10.15 -13.88
N PRO A 236 -17.86 -9.02 -14.19
CA PRO A 236 -18.55 -8.83 -15.45
C PRO A 236 -17.62 -9.00 -16.66
N ARG A 237 -18.18 -9.50 -17.77
CA ARG A 237 -17.41 -9.82 -18.97
C ARG A 237 -16.66 -8.60 -19.54
N HIS A 238 -17.26 -7.42 -19.47
CA HIS A 238 -16.66 -6.20 -20.01
C HIS A 238 -15.44 -5.71 -19.20
N CYS A 239 -15.32 -6.08 -17.91
CA CYS A 239 -14.18 -5.72 -17.06
C CYS A 239 -12.94 -6.59 -17.32
N TRP A 240 -13.14 -7.81 -17.83
CA TRP A 240 -12.09 -8.80 -17.94
C TRP A 240 -10.94 -8.41 -18.88
N PRO A 241 -11.18 -7.82 -20.07
CA PRO A 241 -10.08 -7.42 -20.95
C PRO A 241 -9.08 -6.48 -20.27
N ALA A 242 -9.57 -5.45 -19.58
CA ALA A 242 -8.72 -4.50 -18.86
C ALA A 242 -7.92 -5.18 -17.74
N LEU A 243 -8.57 -5.99 -16.90
CA LEU A 243 -7.90 -6.70 -15.82
C LEU A 243 -6.88 -7.71 -16.35
N ARG A 244 -7.19 -8.41 -17.47
CA ARG A 244 -6.27 -9.35 -18.09
C ARG A 244 -5.03 -8.65 -18.66
N THR A 245 -5.19 -7.49 -19.30
CA THR A 245 -4.06 -6.69 -19.79
C THR A 245 -3.19 -6.21 -18.62
N ALA A 246 -3.80 -5.76 -17.52
CA ALA A 246 -3.09 -5.35 -16.30
C ALA A 246 -2.32 -6.50 -15.63
N LEU A 247 -2.77 -7.74 -15.80
CA LEU A 247 -2.11 -8.96 -15.31
C LEU A 247 -1.07 -9.54 -16.28
N ALA A 248 -0.76 -8.87 -17.40
CA ALA A 248 0.26 -9.35 -18.33
C ALA A 248 1.63 -9.46 -17.61
N MET A 249 2.28 -10.62 -17.75
CA MET A 249 3.58 -10.90 -17.14
C MET A 249 4.68 -10.05 -17.77
N ASP A 250 4.62 -9.88 -19.11
CA ASP A 250 5.51 -9.00 -19.85
C ASP A 250 5.04 -7.53 -19.71
N PRO A 251 5.87 -6.62 -19.16
CA PRO A 251 5.51 -5.22 -19.01
C PRO A 251 5.20 -4.53 -20.35
N ALA A 252 5.79 -4.98 -21.47
CA ALA A 252 5.49 -4.44 -22.79
C ALA A 252 4.06 -4.76 -23.27
N GLN A 253 3.44 -5.82 -22.75
CA GLN A 253 2.05 -6.18 -23.01
C GLN A 253 1.07 -5.56 -22.02
N ARG A 254 1.58 -4.94 -20.94
CA ARG A 254 0.79 -4.27 -19.91
C ARG A 254 0.53 -2.81 -20.31
N THR A 255 -0.10 -2.62 -21.46
CA THR A 255 -0.31 -1.33 -22.13
C THR A 255 -1.49 -0.53 -21.55
N ILE A 256 -1.81 -0.71 -20.28
CA ILE A 256 -2.93 -0.08 -19.59
C ILE A 256 -2.45 0.63 -18.33
N THR A 257 -3.01 1.80 -18.06
CA THR A 257 -2.77 2.58 -16.82
C THR A 257 -3.78 2.21 -15.75
N VAL A 258 -3.48 2.58 -14.49
CA VAL A 258 -4.42 2.42 -13.36
C VAL A 258 -5.73 3.15 -13.63
N ALA A 259 -5.67 4.37 -14.20
CA ALA A 259 -6.85 5.16 -14.51
C ALA A 259 -7.74 4.47 -15.57
N GLU A 260 -7.14 3.88 -16.60
CA GLU A 260 -7.88 3.16 -17.63
C GLU A 260 -8.51 1.85 -17.08
N VAL A 261 -7.82 1.13 -16.21
CA VAL A 261 -8.42 -0.01 -15.49
C VAL A 261 -9.65 0.46 -14.69
N ARG A 262 -9.52 1.57 -13.95
CA ARG A 262 -10.62 2.16 -13.19
C ARG A 262 -11.83 2.50 -14.07
N GLU A 263 -11.62 3.16 -15.20
CA GLU A 263 -12.69 3.53 -16.14
C GLU A 263 -13.40 2.27 -16.69
N ALA A 264 -12.64 1.24 -17.06
CA ALA A 264 -13.20 -0.02 -17.53
C ALA A 264 -14.08 -0.71 -16.47
N LEU A 265 -13.66 -0.66 -15.19
CA LEU A 265 -14.42 -1.23 -14.08
C LEU A 265 -15.63 -0.37 -13.67
N ALA A 266 -15.60 0.93 -13.96
CA ALA A 266 -16.73 1.84 -13.75
C ALA A 266 -17.83 1.69 -14.80
N GLY A 267 -17.63 0.84 -15.83
CA GLY A 267 -18.60 0.64 -16.91
C GLY A 267 -18.62 1.81 -17.94
N ARG A 268 -17.64 2.71 -17.88
CA ARG A 268 -17.44 3.74 -18.92
C ARG A 268 -16.78 3.07 -20.11
N SER A 269 -17.33 3.28 -21.32
CA SER A 269 -16.87 2.62 -22.55
C SER A 269 -15.38 2.94 -22.79
N TRP A 270 -14.51 1.96 -22.52
CA TRP A 270 -13.13 2.02 -22.94
C TRP A 270 -13.09 1.80 -24.46
N ARG A 271 -12.84 2.88 -25.20
CA ARG A 271 -12.67 2.80 -26.65
C ARG A 271 -11.31 2.17 -26.91
N TRP A 272 -11.31 0.92 -27.35
CA TRP A 272 -10.17 0.33 -28.05
C TRP A 272 -9.92 1.20 -29.29
N LEU A 273 -8.88 2.04 -29.27
CA LEU A 273 -8.32 2.58 -30.50
C LEU A 273 -7.65 1.38 -31.18
N ALA A 274 -8.25 0.98 -32.30
CA ALA A 274 -7.77 -0.05 -33.22
C ALA A 274 -6.41 0.35 -33.79
#